data_34031f10126e89e62081b6e2ba786ee3
#
_entry.id   34031f10126e89e62081b6e2ba786ee3
#
_cell.length_a   1.000
_cell.length_b   1.000
_cell.length_c   1.000
_cell.angle_alpha   90.00
_cell.angle_beta   90.00
_cell.angle_gamma   90.00
#
_symmetry.space_group_name_H-M   'P 1'
#
loop_
_entity.id
_entity.type
_entity.pdbx_description
1 polymer ?
#
loop_
_entity_poly.entity_id
_entity_poly.type
_entity_poly.pdbx_seq_one_letter_code
_entity_poly.pdbx_strand_id
1 'polypeptide(L)'
;AEAKAELGELTDADWAATIGALRSRAGITGGTPQTGTLTTRPSSAEPYIASYYPTISDPSLLEIRRERGIELCLEGLRLNDLKRWNCCDLWVNDPWEGIFIPSLNQPLDVNGDGNYDAYFYNTDKIADEKYAAIGVYVGTNKSNVLNVKPVQGGYLMEYNYAGRSWPTRQYLYPIPEVVIQFNTNLSQNPGW
;
A
#
# COMPACT_ATOMS: atom_id res chain seq x y z
N ALA A 1 -14.74 -10.89 -11.49
CA ALA A 1 -13.83 -10.23 -12.44
C ALA A 1 -12.47 -10.91 -12.46
N GLU A 2 -11.76 -10.98 -11.32
CA GLU A 2 -10.37 -11.47 -11.25
C GLU A 2 -10.21 -12.88 -11.87
N ALA A 3 -11.02 -13.85 -11.46
CA ALA A 3 -10.93 -15.20 -11.97
C ALA A 3 -11.07 -15.29 -13.51
N LYS A 4 -11.97 -14.51 -14.08
CA LYS A 4 -12.12 -14.43 -15.55
C LYS A 4 -10.94 -13.73 -16.24
N ALA A 5 -10.39 -12.68 -15.61
CA ALA A 5 -9.21 -12.00 -16.12
C ALA A 5 -7.98 -12.92 -16.14
N GLU A 6 -7.75 -13.69 -15.07
CA GLU A 6 -6.66 -14.70 -15.00
C GLU A 6 -6.81 -15.80 -16.04
N LEU A 7 -8.04 -16.16 -16.42
CA LEU A 7 -8.33 -17.13 -17.49
C LEU A 7 -8.30 -16.52 -18.90
N GLY A 8 -8.17 -15.20 -19.03
CA GLY A 8 -8.27 -14.52 -20.33
C GLY A 8 -9.69 -14.47 -20.89
N GLU A 9 -10.71 -14.70 -20.06
CA GLU A 9 -12.11 -14.82 -20.46
C GLU A 9 -12.95 -13.58 -20.05
N LEU A 10 -12.35 -12.53 -19.50
CA LEU A 10 -13.05 -11.34 -19.04
C LEU A 10 -13.62 -10.57 -20.23
N THR A 11 -14.94 -10.36 -20.22
CA THR A 11 -15.65 -9.52 -21.22
C THR A 11 -15.99 -8.15 -20.66
N ASP A 12 -16.37 -7.20 -21.53
CA ASP A 12 -16.87 -5.91 -21.08
C ASP A 12 -18.21 -6.01 -20.34
N ALA A 13 -19.02 -7.02 -20.64
CA ALA A 13 -20.23 -7.31 -19.89
C ALA A 13 -19.91 -7.78 -18.45
N ASP A 14 -18.89 -8.63 -18.28
CA ASP A 14 -18.41 -9.04 -16.96
C ASP A 14 -17.83 -7.86 -16.18
N TRP A 15 -17.08 -7.00 -16.87
CA TRP A 15 -16.53 -5.78 -16.29
C TRP A 15 -17.65 -4.87 -15.77
N ALA A 16 -18.65 -4.58 -16.60
CA ALA A 16 -19.79 -3.76 -16.21
C ALA A 16 -20.57 -4.34 -15.03
N ALA A 17 -20.76 -5.65 -15.02
CA ALA A 17 -21.47 -6.36 -13.94
C ALA A 17 -20.69 -6.46 -12.62
N THR A 18 -19.38 -6.20 -12.63
CA THR A 18 -18.49 -6.31 -11.46
C THR A 18 -17.86 -4.97 -11.10
N ILE A 19 -16.76 -4.59 -11.73
CA ILE A 19 -16.04 -3.33 -11.45
C ILE A 19 -16.93 -2.12 -11.74
N GLY A 20 -17.64 -2.13 -12.86
CA GLY A 20 -18.60 -1.06 -13.21
C GLY A 20 -19.69 -0.89 -12.16
N ALA A 21 -20.23 -1.98 -11.63
CA ALA A 21 -21.26 -1.94 -10.60
C ALA A 21 -20.71 -1.39 -9.26
N LEU A 22 -19.50 -1.79 -8.84
CA LEU A 22 -18.83 -1.25 -7.66
C LEU A 22 -18.60 0.26 -7.77
N ARG A 23 -18.09 0.72 -8.90
CA ARG A 23 -17.84 2.14 -9.17
C ARG A 23 -19.13 2.96 -9.23
N SER A 24 -20.16 2.43 -9.87
CA SER A 24 -21.48 3.07 -9.91
C SER A 24 -22.05 3.24 -8.50
N ARG A 25 -21.94 2.23 -7.63
CA ARG A 25 -22.33 2.32 -6.22
C ARG A 25 -21.56 3.41 -5.48
N ALA A 26 -20.27 3.57 -5.78
CA ALA A 26 -19.41 4.61 -5.19
C ALA A 26 -19.64 6.00 -5.81
N GLY A 27 -20.54 6.17 -6.77
CA GLY A 27 -20.80 7.45 -7.44
C GLY A 27 -19.74 7.84 -8.49
N ILE A 28 -18.88 6.92 -8.89
CA ILE A 28 -17.88 7.14 -9.95
C ILE A 28 -18.60 7.01 -11.30
N THR A 29 -18.54 8.04 -12.14
CA THR A 29 -19.26 8.07 -13.42
C THR A 29 -18.34 8.13 -14.65
N GLY A 30 -17.04 8.39 -14.43
CA GLY A 30 -16.03 8.53 -15.47
C GLY A 30 -14.99 7.44 -15.45
N GLY A 31 -14.01 7.56 -16.36
CA GLY A 31 -12.84 6.69 -16.43
C GLY A 31 -11.86 7.19 -17.47
N THR A 32 -10.67 6.62 -17.48
CA THR A 32 -9.59 6.90 -18.44
C THR A 32 -9.21 5.62 -19.20
N PRO A 33 -8.39 5.71 -20.24
CA PRO A 33 -7.84 4.50 -20.88
C PRO A 33 -7.16 3.53 -19.91
N GLN A 34 -6.58 4.05 -18.82
CA GLN A 34 -5.86 3.26 -17.82
C GLN A 34 -6.80 2.62 -16.78
N THR A 35 -7.91 3.30 -16.44
CA THR A 35 -8.84 2.81 -15.41
C THR A 35 -10.07 2.11 -16.00
N GLY A 36 -10.33 2.28 -17.29
CA GLY A 36 -11.60 1.87 -17.91
C GLY A 36 -12.77 2.74 -17.47
N THR A 37 -13.94 2.49 -18.02
CA THR A 37 -15.20 3.15 -17.66
C THR A 37 -16.10 2.23 -16.85
N LEU A 38 -17.36 2.57 -16.65
CA LEU A 38 -18.34 1.67 -16.03
C LEU A 38 -18.66 0.45 -16.90
N THR A 39 -18.49 0.55 -18.21
CA THR A 39 -18.91 -0.47 -19.17
C THR A 39 -17.77 -1.04 -20.03
N THR A 40 -16.60 -0.43 -20.01
CA THR A 40 -15.46 -0.83 -20.83
C THR A 40 -14.22 -1.02 -19.97
N ARG A 41 -13.49 -2.09 -20.25
CA ARG A 41 -12.22 -2.42 -19.58
C ARG A 41 -11.13 -1.40 -19.92
N PRO A 42 -10.07 -1.29 -19.08
CA PRO A 42 -8.86 -0.55 -19.43
C PRO A 42 -8.26 -1.01 -20.76
N SER A 43 -7.80 -0.07 -21.55
CA SER A 43 -7.10 -0.33 -22.83
C SER A 43 -5.57 -0.18 -22.71
N SER A 44 -5.09 0.40 -21.60
CA SER A 44 -3.67 0.54 -21.30
C SER A 44 -3.44 0.40 -19.79
N ALA A 45 -2.23 -0.03 -19.42
CA ALA A 45 -1.86 -0.17 -18.00
C ALA A 45 -1.61 1.23 -17.38
N GLU A 46 -2.03 1.39 -16.13
CA GLU A 46 -1.62 2.53 -15.31
C GLU A 46 -0.17 2.30 -14.84
N PRO A 47 0.79 3.21 -15.14
CA PRO A 47 2.23 2.96 -14.91
C PRO A 47 2.59 2.67 -13.44
N TYR A 48 1.94 3.36 -12.50
CA TYR A 48 2.21 3.16 -11.08
C TYR A 48 1.79 1.75 -10.61
N ILE A 49 0.59 1.30 -10.97
CA ILE A 49 0.13 -0.04 -10.62
C ILE A 49 0.92 -1.12 -11.37
N ALA A 50 1.30 -0.88 -12.62
CA ALA A 50 2.15 -1.79 -13.38
C ALA A 50 3.53 -1.98 -12.72
N SER A 51 4.08 -0.95 -12.09
CA SER A 51 5.34 -1.07 -11.35
C SER A 51 5.26 -1.99 -10.12
N TYR A 52 4.08 -2.10 -9.50
CA TYR A 52 3.84 -3.03 -8.39
C TYR A 52 3.73 -4.49 -8.85
N TYR A 53 3.24 -4.72 -10.06
CA TYR A 53 3.01 -6.06 -10.61
C TYR A 53 3.71 -6.23 -11.96
N PRO A 54 5.06 -6.20 -12.00
CA PRO A 54 5.81 -6.14 -13.27
C PRO A 54 5.65 -7.38 -14.15
N THR A 55 5.13 -8.47 -13.62
CA THR A 55 4.85 -9.70 -14.37
C THR A 55 3.47 -9.73 -15.03
N ILE A 56 2.63 -8.73 -14.76
CA ILE A 56 1.27 -8.64 -15.32
C ILE A 56 1.24 -7.63 -16.45
N SER A 57 0.85 -8.07 -17.63
CA SER A 57 0.69 -7.23 -18.81
C SER A 57 -0.76 -6.87 -19.12
N ASP A 58 -1.75 -7.59 -18.57
CA ASP A 58 -3.17 -7.28 -18.77
C ASP A 58 -3.60 -6.05 -17.96
N PRO A 59 -3.96 -4.94 -18.60
CA PRO A 59 -4.43 -3.73 -17.92
C PRO A 59 -5.68 -3.95 -17.06
N SER A 60 -6.55 -4.87 -17.49
CA SER A 60 -7.78 -5.18 -16.76
C SER A 60 -7.48 -5.88 -15.44
N LEU A 61 -6.54 -6.81 -15.43
CA LEU A 61 -6.13 -7.52 -14.24
C LEU A 61 -5.43 -6.57 -13.23
N LEU A 62 -4.57 -5.67 -13.72
CA LEU A 62 -3.94 -4.64 -12.90
C LEU A 62 -4.98 -3.77 -12.20
N GLU A 63 -5.96 -3.29 -12.95
CA GLU A 63 -7.01 -2.43 -12.41
C GLU A 63 -7.94 -3.19 -11.45
N ILE A 64 -8.26 -4.45 -11.72
CA ILE A 64 -9.02 -5.31 -10.80
C ILE A 64 -8.29 -5.48 -9.47
N ARG A 65 -6.96 -5.69 -9.49
CA ARG A 65 -6.16 -5.77 -8.26
C ARG A 65 -6.15 -4.46 -7.48
N ARG A 66 -6.14 -3.32 -8.17
CA ARG A 66 -6.27 -2.00 -7.56
C ARG A 66 -7.64 -1.83 -6.91
N GLU A 67 -8.71 -2.07 -7.64
CA GLU A 67 -10.10 -1.99 -7.14
C GLU A 67 -10.33 -2.91 -5.95
N ARG A 68 -9.78 -4.13 -6.00
CA ARG A 68 -9.87 -5.07 -4.90
C ARG A 68 -9.17 -4.54 -3.64
N GLY A 69 -8.02 -3.88 -3.79
CA GLY A 69 -7.31 -3.26 -2.68
C GLY A 69 -8.08 -2.11 -2.03
N ILE A 70 -8.80 -1.34 -2.83
CA ILE A 70 -9.64 -0.22 -2.37
C ILE A 70 -10.90 -0.75 -1.70
N GLU A 71 -11.63 -1.62 -2.38
CA GLU A 71 -12.94 -2.12 -1.95
C GLU A 71 -12.86 -2.92 -0.65
N LEU A 72 -11.78 -3.71 -0.46
CA LEU A 72 -11.59 -4.57 0.71
C LEU A 72 -10.60 -3.97 1.72
N CYS A 73 -10.44 -2.65 1.71
CA CYS A 73 -9.59 -1.94 2.66
C CYS A 73 -10.07 -2.20 4.09
N LEU A 74 -9.13 -2.57 4.98
CA LEU A 74 -9.36 -2.90 6.39
C LEU A 74 -10.21 -4.17 6.66
N GLU A 75 -10.53 -4.95 5.65
CA GLU A 75 -11.26 -6.23 5.82
C GLU A 75 -10.35 -7.44 6.10
N GLY A 76 -9.04 -7.23 6.25
CA GLY A 76 -8.08 -8.29 6.58
C GLY A 76 -7.71 -9.23 5.42
N LEU A 77 -8.15 -8.95 4.19
CA LEU A 77 -7.97 -9.82 3.03
C LEU A 77 -6.65 -9.58 2.29
N ARG A 78 -6.03 -8.42 2.45
CA ARG A 78 -4.85 -7.99 1.67
C ARG A 78 -3.67 -8.97 1.76
N LEU A 79 -3.37 -9.48 2.95
CA LEU A 79 -2.26 -10.42 3.12
C LEU A 79 -2.50 -11.72 2.35
N ASN A 80 -3.74 -12.23 2.35
CA ASN A 80 -4.09 -13.43 1.59
C ASN A 80 -3.95 -13.18 0.08
N ASP A 81 -4.34 -12.01 -0.40
CA ASP A 81 -4.16 -11.62 -1.80
C ASP A 81 -2.69 -11.56 -2.18
N LEU A 82 -1.86 -10.91 -1.39
CA LEU A 82 -0.41 -10.84 -1.65
C LEU A 82 0.25 -12.22 -1.64
N LYS A 83 -0.17 -13.10 -0.74
CA LYS A 83 0.32 -14.50 -0.72
C LYS A 83 -0.05 -15.27 -1.98
N ARG A 84 -1.32 -15.27 -2.38
CA ARG A 84 -1.79 -16.02 -3.56
C ARG A 84 -1.27 -15.42 -4.88
N TRP A 85 -0.96 -14.13 -4.91
CA TRP A 85 -0.34 -13.46 -6.06
C TRP A 85 1.19 -13.57 -6.07
N ASN A 86 1.79 -14.18 -5.05
CA ASN A 86 3.23 -14.26 -4.84
C ASN A 86 3.92 -12.89 -4.85
N CYS A 87 3.33 -11.91 -4.16
CA CYS A 87 3.75 -10.51 -4.15
C CYS A 87 3.95 -9.97 -2.72
N CYS A 88 4.27 -10.82 -1.74
CA CYS A 88 4.47 -10.37 -0.37
C CYS A 88 5.71 -9.51 -0.15
N ASP A 89 6.63 -9.49 -1.11
CA ASP A 89 7.73 -8.53 -1.17
C ASP A 89 7.25 -7.08 -1.23
N LEU A 90 6.09 -6.81 -1.79
CA LEU A 90 5.45 -5.48 -1.73
C LEU A 90 5.19 -5.03 -0.29
N TRP A 91 4.89 -5.96 0.61
CA TRP A 91 4.70 -5.67 2.03
C TRP A 91 5.97 -5.18 2.74
N VAL A 92 7.13 -5.60 2.27
CA VAL A 92 8.43 -5.28 2.88
C VAL A 92 9.18 -4.18 2.15
N ASN A 93 8.99 -4.05 0.84
CA ASN A 93 9.74 -3.11 0.00
C ASN A 93 9.02 -1.77 -0.13
N ASP A 94 7.69 -1.76 -0.01
CA ASP A 94 6.93 -0.51 -0.08
C ASP A 94 7.18 0.32 1.20
N PRO A 95 7.62 1.59 1.07
CA PRO A 95 7.86 2.43 2.24
C PRO A 95 6.52 2.74 2.93
N TRP A 96 6.50 2.59 4.25
CA TRP A 96 5.34 2.98 5.06
C TRP A 96 5.41 4.48 5.36
N GLU A 97 4.97 5.24 4.38
CA GLU A 97 4.95 6.69 4.43
C GLU A 97 3.69 7.17 5.14
N GLY A 98 3.88 8.09 6.11
CA GLY A 98 2.81 8.78 6.82
C GLY A 98 2.48 10.12 6.16
N ILE A 99 2.17 11.12 6.98
CA ILE A 99 1.83 12.45 6.51
C ILE A 99 2.99 13.09 5.73
N PHE A 100 2.67 13.76 4.63
CA PHE A 100 3.64 14.56 3.88
C PHE A 100 3.91 15.89 4.61
N ILE A 101 5.19 16.17 4.86
CA ILE A 101 5.66 17.40 5.47
C ILE A 101 6.39 18.21 4.40
N PRO A 102 5.80 19.30 3.89
CA PRO A 102 6.36 20.06 2.77
C PRO A 102 7.67 20.76 3.11
N SER A 103 7.89 21.09 4.38
CA SER A 103 9.08 21.82 4.82
C SER A 103 9.34 21.64 6.31
N LEU A 104 10.62 21.76 6.70
CA LEU A 104 11.04 21.74 8.09
C LEU A 104 11.39 23.16 8.57
N ASN A 105 11.40 23.33 9.90
CA ASN A 105 11.83 24.56 10.59
C ASN A 105 11.02 25.82 10.23
N GLN A 106 9.75 25.61 9.88
CA GLN A 106 8.78 26.69 9.67
C GLN A 106 7.36 26.22 10.04
N PRO A 107 6.47 27.17 10.39
CA PRO A 107 5.11 26.83 10.76
C PRO A 107 4.30 26.33 9.57
N LEU A 108 3.42 25.41 9.81
CA LEU A 108 2.58 24.76 8.83
C LEU A 108 1.11 24.85 9.22
N ASP A 109 0.28 25.33 8.31
CA ASP A 109 -1.17 25.24 8.34
C ASP A 109 -1.57 23.97 7.59
N VAL A 110 -2.02 22.96 8.32
CA VAL A 110 -2.30 21.63 7.78
C VAL A 110 -3.71 21.55 7.17
N ASN A 111 -4.64 22.31 7.71
CA ASN A 111 -6.05 22.27 7.36
C ASN A 111 -6.50 23.42 6.43
N GLY A 112 -5.65 24.43 6.22
CA GLY A 112 -5.92 25.56 5.34
C GLY A 112 -6.85 26.64 5.96
N ASP A 113 -6.95 26.71 7.28
CA ASP A 113 -7.83 27.67 7.98
C ASP A 113 -7.17 29.01 8.30
N GLY A 114 -5.89 29.17 7.96
CA GLY A 114 -5.10 30.37 8.19
C GLY A 114 -4.39 30.40 9.55
N ASN A 115 -4.56 29.38 10.38
CA ASN A 115 -3.84 29.21 11.63
C ASN A 115 -2.75 28.16 11.49
N TYR A 116 -1.69 28.25 12.28
CA TYR A 116 -0.63 27.23 12.24
C TYR A 116 -0.93 26.10 13.22
N ASP A 117 -0.94 24.86 12.69
CA ASP A 117 -1.26 23.64 13.43
C ASP A 117 -0.02 22.89 13.89
N ALA A 118 1.10 23.01 13.16
CA ALA A 118 2.32 22.26 13.44
C ALA A 118 3.59 23.01 13.05
N TYR A 119 4.68 22.68 13.73
CA TYR A 119 6.02 23.16 13.41
C TYR A 119 6.99 21.96 13.49
N PHE A 120 7.30 21.36 12.35
CA PHE A 120 8.23 20.23 12.28
C PHE A 120 9.67 20.72 12.25
N TYR A 121 10.50 20.24 13.17
CA TYR A 121 11.90 20.64 13.25
C TYR A 121 12.83 19.46 13.51
N ASN A 122 14.06 19.54 12.98
CA ASN A 122 15.11 18.53 13.11
C ASN A 122 16.38 19.04 13.81
N THR A 123 16.35 20.23 14.37
CA THR A 123 17.42 20.85 15.15
C THR A 123 17.24 20.56 16.65
N ASP A 124 18.28 20.76 17.47
CA ASP A 124 18.21 20.50 18.91
C ASP A 124 17.17 21.35 19.64
N LYS A 125 16.84 22.50 19.10
CA LYS A 125 15.82 23.43 19.61
C LYS A 125 14.97 23.95 18.48
N ILE A 126 13.72 24.26 18.79
CA ILE A 126 12.86 25.01 17.90
C ILE A 126 13.44 26.42 17.70
N ALA A 127 13.48 26.87 16.45
CA ALA A 127 14.10 28.17 16.12
C ALA A 127 13.29 29.38 16.63
N ASP A 128 11.99 29.25 16.78
CA ASP A 128 11.09 30.31 17.25
C ASP A 128 10.18 29.74 18.34
N GLU A 129 10.45 30.14 19.58
CA GLU A 129 9.75 29.65 20.78
C GLU A 129 8.24 29.91 20.78
N LYS A 130 7.75 30.88 20.01
CA LYS A 130 6.31 31.09 19.86
C LYS A 130 5.55 29.89 19.30
N TYR A 131 6.24 29.00 18.58
CA TYR A 131 5.69 27.77 18.02
C TYR A 131 5.97 26.52 18.89
N ALA A 132 6.51 26.70 20.09
CA ALA A 132 6.86 25.57 20.96
C ALA A 132 5.67 24.66 21.29
N ALA A 133 4.46 25.24 21.42
CA ALA A 133 3.25 24.48 21.72
C ALA A 133 2.79 23.54 20.59
N ILE A 134 3.17 23.83 19.35
CA ILE A 134 2.85 23.04 18.15
C ILE A 134 4.10 22.41 17.54
N GLY A 135 5.22 22.44 18.25
CA GLY A 135 6.51 21.93 17.82
C GLY A 135 6.57 20.41 17.84
N VAL A 136 6.92 19.79 16.71
CA VAL A 136 7.13 18.36 16.56
C VAL A 136 8.56 18.10 16.12
N TYR A 137 9.36 17.48 16.98
CA TYR A 137 10.71 17.09 16.65
C TYR A 137 10.75 15.87 15.75
N VAL A 138 11.44 15.96 14.62
CA VAL A 138 11.56 14.89 13.60
C VAL A 138 13.00 14.49 13.29
N GLY A 139 13.95 14.87 14.12
CA GLY A 139 15.35 14.47 13.99
C GLY A 139 15.64 13.07 14.53
N THR A 140 16.85 12.56 14.27
CA THR A 140 17.26 11.18 14.61
C THR A 140 18.01 11.04 15.91
N ASN A 141 18.27 12.15 16.63
CA ASN A 141 19.12 12.17 17.83
C ASN A 141 18.36 12.00 19.16
N LYS A 142 17.05 11.72 19.12
CA LYS A 142 16.24 11.43 20.33
C LYS A 142 15.49 10.11 20.15
N SER A 143 15.28 9.39 21.24
CA SER A 143 14.36 8.25 21.27
C SER A 143 12.91 8.70 21.05
N ASN A 144 12.10 7.93 20.36
CA ASN A 144 10.72 8.20 19.97
C ASN A 144 10.57 9.27 18.86
N VAL A 145 11.42 9.20 17.88
CA VAL A 145 11.46 10.15 16.79
C VAL A 145 10.76 9.60 15.57
N LEU A 146 9.94 10.44 14.99
CA LEU A 146 9.40 10.25 13.67
C LEU A 146 10.48 10.62 12.64
N ASN A 147 10.86 9.67 11.79
CA ASN A 147 11.86 9.90 10.77
C ASN A 147 11.23 10.57 9.55
N VAL A 148 11.59 11.83 9.30
CA VAL A 148 11.27 12.49 8.04
C VAL A 148 12.39 12.17 7.06
N LYS A 149 12.03 11.66 5.89
CA LYS A 149 12.96 11.48 4.79
C LYS A 149 13.34 12.88 4.27
N PRO A 150 14.59 13.35 4.45
CA PRO A 150 14.90 14.74 4.18
C PRO A 150 15.19 14.94 2.70
N VAL A 151 14.26 15.41 1.94
CA VAL A 151 14.54 16.10 0.67
C VAL A 151 13.38 17.04 0.41
N GLN A 152 13.55 18.36 0.57
CA GLN A 152 12.59 19.41 0.24
C GLN A 152 11.12 19.02 0.48
N GLY A 153 10.78 18.79 1.75
CA GLY A 153 9.58 18.07 2.10
C GLY A 153 9.83 16.55 2.11
N GLY A 154 9.07 15.83 2.87
CA GLY A 154 9.19 14.38 2.97
C GLY A 154 8.04 13.78 3.73
N TYR A 155 7.97 12.46 3.68
CA TYR A 155 6.98 11.72 4.43
C TYR A 155 7.47 11.38 5.82
N LEU A 156 6.58 11.36 6.76
CA LEU A 156 6.82 10.80 8.08
C LEU A 156 7.05 9.29 7.94
N MET A 157 8.21 8.80 8.41
CA MET A 157 8.67 7.44 8.18
C MET A 157 8.78 6.70 9.53
N GLU A 158 7.68 6.14 10.01
CA GLU A 158 7.64 5.61 11.39
C GLU A 158 8.29 4.24 11.53
N TYR A 159 8.16 3.34 10.57
CA TYR A 159 8.61 1.93 10.70
C TYR A 159 9.65 1.47 9.68
N ASN A 160 10.20 2.37 8.87
CA ASN A 160 11.13 2.00 7.81
C ASN A 160 12.58 1.75 8.27
N TYR A 161 12.90 1.99 9.52
CA TYR A 161 14.20 1.69 10.12
C TYR A 161 14.36 0.21 10.49
N ALA A 162 13.29 -0.53 10.65
CA ALA A 162 13.35 -1.96 10.91
C ALA A 162 13.49 -2.71 9.58
N GLY A 163 14.56 -3.47 9.43
CA GLY A 163 14.72 -4.36 8.28
C GLY A 163 13.57 -5.35 8.22
N ARG A 164 12.68 -5.18 7.24
CA ARG A 164 11.58 -6.11 6.97
C ARG A 164 12.04 -7.13 5.95
N SER A 165 11.59 -8.37 6.08
CA SER A 165 11.86 -9.42 5.10
C SER A 165 10.66 -10.34 4.96
N TRP A 166 10.49 -10.89 3.78
CA TRP A 166 9.49 -11.92 3.51
C TRP A 166 10.19 -13.14 2.92
N PRO A 167 10.74 -14.05 3.75
CA PRO A 167 11.36 -15.27 3.26
C PRO A 167 10.33 -16.17 2.58
N THR A 168 10.76 -16.89 1.54
CA THR A 168 9.89 -17.74 0.69
C THR A 168 9.05 -18.74 1.50
N ARG A 169 9.57 -19.23 2.62
CA ARG A 169 8.81 -20.12 3.52
C ARG A 169 7.50 -19.51 4.02
N GLN A 170 7.40 -18.18 4.15
CA GLN A 170 6.21 -17.49 4.68
C GLN A 170 5.01 -17.48 3.70
N TYR A 171 5.20 -17.86 2.45
CA TYR A 171 4.08 -18.09 1.53
C TYR A 171 3.26 -19.33 1.91
N LEU A 172 3.88 -20.28 2.60
CA LEU A 172 3.25 -21.50 3.11
C LEU A 172 3.26 -21.48 4.64
N TYR A 173 2.23 -22.04 5.25
CA TYR A 173 2.23 -22.27 6.69
C TYR A 173 2.97 -23.56 7.01
N PRO A 174 3.65 -23.66 8.19
CA PRO A 174 4.23 -24.92 8.60
C PRO A 174 3.14 -25.96 8.85
N ILE A 175 3.41 -27.21 8.49
CA ILE A 175 2.58 -28.33 8.94
C ILE A 175 2.91 -28.57 10.40
N PRO A 176 1.92 -28.66 11.30
CA PRO A 176 2.17 -28.92 12.72
C PRO A 176 2.99 -30.20 12.89
N GLU A 177 4.04 -30.16 13.70
CA GLU A 177 4.96 -31.27 13.88
C GLU A 177 4.24 -32.54 14.31
N VAL A 178 3.24 -32.44 15.17
CA VAL A 178 2.42 -33.57 15.60
C VAL A 178 1.75 -34.29 14.43
N VAL A 179 1.32 -33.56 13.41
CA VAL A 179 0.69 -34.17 12.21
C VAL A 179 1.72 -34.97 11.39
N ILE A 180 2.95 -34.44 11.28
CA ILE A 180 4.06 -35.14 10.60
C ILE A 180 4.45 -36.41 11.35
N GLN A 181 4.48 -36.35 12.70
CA GLN A 181 4.76 -37.53 13.53
C GLN A 181 3.71 -38.62 13.40
N PHE A 182 2.44 -38.26 13.23
CA PHE A 182 1.37 -39.25 13.00
C PHE A 182 1.29 -39.78 11.59
N ASN A 183 1.80 -39.05 10.60
CA ASN A 183 1.79 -39.46 9.21
C ASN A 183 3.17 -39.26 8.57
N THR A 184 3.97 -40.33 8.60
CA THR A 184 5.33 -40.34 8.07
C THR A 184 5.47 -40.15 6.56
N ASN A 185 4.34 -40.14 5.83
CA ASN A 185 4.31 -39.79 4.40
C ASN A 185 4.27 -38.28 4.16
N LEU A 186 4.10 -37.47 5.22
CA LEU A 186 4.16 -36.02 5.13
C LEU A 186 5.57 -35.52 5.38
N SER A 187 5.99 -34.57 4.58
CA SER A 187 7.20 -33.77 4.81
C SER A 187 6.83 -32.33 5.09
N GLN A 188 7.65 -31.62 5.84
CA GLN A 188 7.47 -30.21 6.15
C GLN A 188 7.53 -29.36 4.87
N ASN A 189 6.80 -28.26 4.85
CA ASN A 189 6.90 -27.25 3.80
C ASN A 189 8.33 -26.68 3.75
N PRO A 190 8.83 -26.35 2.53
CA PRO A 190 10.20 -25.88 2.36
C PRO A 190 10.57 -24.69 3.27
N GLY A 191 11.67 -24.81 3.99
CA GLY A 191 12.21 -23.75 4.83
C GLY A 191 11.65 -23.66 6.28
N TRP A 192 10.76 -24.58 6.63
CA TRP A 192 10.23 -24.75 7.98
C TRP A 192 10.90 -25.88 8.73
#